data_74e4559a3d64c1bc840a7c7fa718bff2
#
_entry.id   74e4559a3d64c1bc840a7c7fa718bff2
#
_cell.length_a   1.000
_cell.length_b   1.000
_cell.length_c   1.000
_cell.angle_alpha   90.00
_cell.angle_beta   90.00
_cell.angle_gamma   90.00
#
_symmetry.space_group_name_H-M   'P 1'
#
loop_
_entity.id
_entity.type
_entity.pdbx_description
1 polymer ?
#
loop_
_entity_poly.entity_id
_entity_poly.type
_entity_poly.pdbx_seq_one_letter_code
_entity_poly.pdbx_strand_id
1 'polypeptide(L)'
;MSTNYSLLFYLKKPKNYVSGAKPIYMRITINGSVCEISTGKNCDPNRWNSKANRSKGNTEEVKTLNSYLEMLNLKVAAIHLEILKMGKTPTTELLKAKLTGKSENQKTLLSVLKDHNLKMESLLGNGFRENTLKGYRTTYSHLENYITKEYTIADIELRRIDHSFMVGYEHYLRAEKACSDISAAKYIKHLRKIINLCLAHGWISGNPFKFYKTNAKPKEKSYLNKAELTRIENKKLDIPRLHQVRDIFVFCCYTGLSYADVTKLSRDNIEVGIDNKFWIKIRRQKTNTLSSIPILPKALEILESYRDYPPCQSIGLMLPILSNQKMNSYLKEIADLCGITKELTFHIARHTFATTVTLSNGVPIETVSKMLGHLDIRTTQHYAKLLDNRIRMDMENLEIKLYGSK
;
A
#
# COMPACT_ATOMS: atom_id res chain seq x y z
N MET A 1 41.33 1.11 17.75
CA MET A 1 42.22 0.15 17.05
C MET A 1 42.74 0.81 15.80
N SER A 2 44.05 0.96 15.61
CA SER A 2 44.64 1.47 14.37
C SER A 2 44.49 0.42 13.27
N THR A 3 43.69 0.72 12.25
CA THR A 3 43.60 -0.13 11.07
C THR A 3 44.87 0.03 10.24
N ASN A 4 45.58 -1.06 10.01
CA ASN A 4 46.76 -1.06 9.17
C ASN A 4 46.34 -0.97 7.71
N TYR A 5 46.54 0.20 7.07
CA TYR A 5 46.13 0.51 5.72
C TYR A 5 47.35 0.85 4.86
N SER A 6 47.43 0.22 3.68
CA SER A 6 48.45 0.57 2.68
C SER A 6 47.87 0.53 1.26
N LEU A 7 48.44 1.38 0.38
CA LEU A 7 48.07 1.46 -1.03
C LEU A 7 49.34 1.41 -1.90
N LEU A 8 49.33 0.57 -2.93
CA LEU A 8 50.43 0.35 -3.85
C LEU A 8 49.92 0.40 -5.30
N PHE A 9 50.59 1.17 -6.15
CA PHE A 9 50.42 1.08 -7.59
C PHE A 9 51.55 0.22 -8.20
N TYR A 10 51.18 -0.66 -9.14
CA TYR A 10 52.15 -1.54 -9.80
C TYR A 10 51.67 -1.92 -11.22
N LEU A 11 52.64 -2.37 -12.04
CA LEU A 11 52.34 -2.88 -13.37
C LEU A 11 52.01 -4.37 -13.30
N LYS A 12 50.80 -4.72 -13.72
CA LYS A 12 50.36 -6.12 -13.78
C LYS A 12 50.67 -6.72 -15.15
N LYS A 13 51.33 -7.87 -15.17
CA LYS A 13 51.62 -8.60 -16.41
C LYS A 13 50.35 -9.37 -16.86
N PRO A 14 49.79 -9.08 -18.05
CA PRO A 14 48.70 -9.90 -18.61
C PRO A 14 49.18 -11.32 -18.93
N LYS A 15 48.25 -12.30 -18.96
CA LYS A 15 48.59 -13.72 -19.24
C LYS A 15 49.33 -13.91 -20.57
N ASN A 16 48.95 -13.17 -21.62
CA ASN A 16 49.50 -13.28 -22.97
C ASN A 16 50.41 -12.07 -23.32
N TYR A 17 51.13 -11.50 -22.34
CA TYR A 17 51.95 -10.33 -22.60
C TYR A 17 53.22 -10.70 -23.36
N VAL A 18 53.43 -10.07 -24.51
CA VAL A 18 54.62 -10.21 -25.35
C VAL A 18 55.55 -8.99 -25.16
N SER A 19 55.04 -7.78 -25.45
CA SER A 19 55.82 -6.53 -25.36
C SER A 19 54.88 -5.31 -25.22
N GLY A 20 55.42 -4.14 -24.86
CA GLY A 20 54.72 -2.86 -24.81
C GLY A 20 54.22 -2.43 -23.42
N ALA A 21 53.29 -1.49 -23.38
CA ALA A 21 52.78 -0.94 -22.14
C ALA A 21 51.94 -1.96 -21.34
N LYS A 22 52.13 -1.94 -20.01
CA LYS A 22 51.39 -2.79 -19.06
C LYS A 22 50.33 -2.00 -18.32
N PRO A 23 49.17 -2.62 -18.02
CA PRO A 23 48.15 -1.98 -17.21
C PRO A 23 48.62 -1.72 -15.77
N ILE A 24 48.31 -0.53 -15.27
CA ILE A 24 48.54 -0.14 -13.89
C ILE A 24 47.39 -0.62 -13.02
N TYR A 25 47.73 -1.35 -11.97
CA TYR A 25 46.78 -1.80 -10.94
C TYR A 25 47.11 -1.10 -9.61
N MET A 26 46.04 -0.88 -8.88
CA MET A 26 46.07 -0.39 -7.51
C MET A 26 45.79 -1.56 -6.57
N ARG A 27 46.72 -1.83 -5.64
CA ARG A 27 46.56 -2.82 -4.58
C ARG A 27 46.29 -2.09 -3.27
N ILE A 28 45.19 -2.45 -2.64
CA ILE A 28 44.79 -1.92 -1.32
C ILE A 28 44.91 -3.05 -0.32
N THR A 29 45.61 -2.83 0.78
CA THR A 29 45.73 -3.79 1.88
C THR A 29 45.11 -3.17 3.14
N ILE A 30 44.20 -3.89 3.80
CA ILE A 30 43.63 -3.50 5.08
C ILE A 30 43.66 -4.71 6.01
N ASN A 31 44.29 -4.58 7.15
CA ASN A 31 44.44 -5.65 8.16
C ASN A 31 44.88 -7.01 7.54
N GLY A 32 45.80 -7.00 6.59
CA GLY A 32 46.30 -8.20 5.91
C GLY A 32 45.43 -8.69 4.72
N SER A 33 44.21 -8.24 4.59
CA SER A 33 43.35 -8.54 3.42
C SER A 33 43.73 -7.65 2.24
N VAL A 34 43.79 -8.22 1.02
CA VAL A 34 44.24 -7.54 -0.19
C VAL A 34 43.14 -7.51 -1.25
N CYS A 35 42.92 -6.35 -1.88
CA CYS A 35 42.15 -6.26 -3.12
C CYS A 35 42.91 -5.50 -4.20
N GLU A 36 42.66 -5.87 -5.46
CA GLU A 36 43.30 -5.26 -6.63
C GLU A 36 42.25 -4.64 -7.54
N ILE A 37 42.51 -3.43 -8.02
CA ILE A 37 41.62 -2.68 -8.90
C ILE A 37 42.44 -2.13 -10.07
N SER A 38 41.95 -2.31 -11.30
CA SER A 38 42.55 -1.70 -12.47
C SER A 38 42.33 -0.18 -12.44
N THR A 39 43.39 0.60 -12.72
CA THR A 39 43.28 2.06 -12.84
C THR A 39 42.72 2.50 -14.21
N GLY A 40 42.64 1.57 -15.16
CA GLY A 40 42.26 1.87 -16.56
C GLY A 40 43.39 2.60 -17.34
N LYS A 41 44.62 2.74 -16.75
CA LYS A 41 45.78 3.35 -17.39
C LYS A 41 46.86 2.32 -17.61
N ASN A 42 47.69 2.57 -18.62
CA ASN A 42 48.86 1.73 -18.97
C ASN A 42 50.16 2.55 -18.84
N CYS A 43 51.27 1.87 -18.62
CA CYS A 43 52.60 2.49 -18.62
C CYS A 43 53.62 1.52 -19.19
N ASP A 44 54.64 2.07 -19.90
CA ASP A 44 55.81 1.31 -20.38
C ASP A 44 56.62 0.85 -19.15
N PRO A 45 56.97 -0.46 -19.03
CA PRO A 45 57.79 -0.97 -17.95
C PRO A 45 59.12 -0.23 -17.76
N ASN A 46 59.76 0.22 -18.86
CA ASN A 46 61.04 0.95 -18.80
C ASN A 46 60.88 2.34 -18.16
N ARG A 47 59.69 2.91 -18.24
CA ARG A 47 59.35 4.21 -17.64
C ARG A 47 58.73 4.09 -16.24
N TRP A 48 58.58 2.90 -15.71
CA TRP A 48 57.97 2.69 -14.39
C TRP A 48 59.03 2.68 -13.28
N ASN A 49 58.81 3.45 -12.22
CA ASN A 49 59.62 3.41 -11.01
C ASN A 49 58.89 2.60 -9.94
N SER A 50 59.32 1.35 -9.72
CA SER A 50 58.67 0.46 -8.76
C SER A 50 58.91 0.89 -7.29
N LYS A 51 59.94 1.67 -6.98
CA LYS A 51 60.18 2.21 -5.63
C LYS A 51 59.27 3.40 -5.33
N ALA A 52 59.10 4.28 -6.32
CA ALA A 52 58.21 5.44 -6.19
C ALA A 52 56.76 5.15 -6.52
N ASN A 53 56.43 3.99 -7.13
CA ASN A 53 55.10 3.61 -7.62
C ASN A 53 54.51 4.64 -8.61
N ARG A 54 55.34 5.21 -9.49
CA ARG A 54 55.03 6.30 -10.44
C ARG A 54 55.80 6.13 -11.75
N SER A 55 55.31 6.80 -12.78
CA SER A 55 56.01 6.87 -14.06
C SER A 55 57.19 7.86 -14.00
N LYS A 56 58.34 7.50 -14.62
CA LYS A 56 59.55 8.34 -14.73
C LYS A 56 59.45 9.29 -15.92
N GLY A 57 59.94 10.52 -15.79
CA GLY A 57 60.04 11.52 -16.85
C GLY A 57 59.27 12.80 -16.51
N ASN A 58 59.48 13.84 -17.37
CA ASN A 58 58.90 15.17 -17.16
C ASN A 58 57.94 15.58 -18.30
N THR A 59 57.56 14.65 -19.17
CA THR A 59 56.59 14.92 -20.25
C THR A 59 55.20 15.19 -19.67
N GLU A 60 54.37 15.93 -20.40
CA GLU A 60 53.00 16.26 -19.99
C GLU A 60 52.15 15.01 -19.71
N GLU A 61 52.33 13.96 -20.53
CA GLU A 61 51.65 12.66 -20.38
C GLU A 61 52.01 12.01 -19.02
N VAL A 62 53.33 12.05 -18.65
CA VAL A 62 53.80 11.48 -17.37
C VAL A 62 53.26 12.27 -16.18
N LYS A 63 53.25 13.60 -16.27
CA LYS A 63 52.68 14.46 -15.23
C LYS A 63 51.19 14.18 -15.05
N THR A 64 50.42 14.12 -16.14
CA THR A 64 48.98 13.81 -16.15
C THR A 64 48.74 12.44 -15.53
N LEU A 65 49.50 11.41 -15.92
CA LEU A 65 49.38 10.07 -15.36
C LEU A 65 49.66 10.06 -13.86
N ASN A 66 50.74 10.67 -13.42
CA ASN A 66 51.13 10.71 -11.99
C ASN A 66 50.09 11.53 -11.17
N SER A 67 49.57 12.62 -11.68
CA SER A 67 48.47 13.39 -11.05
C SER A 67 47.22 12.54 -10.92
N TYR A 68 46.86 11.76 -11.94
CA TYR A 68 45.72 10.83 -11.89
C TYR A 68 45.91 9.75 -10.80
N LEU A 69 47.11 9.16 -10.67
CA LEU A 69 47.40 8.19 -9.63
C LEU A 69 47.33 8.82 -8.23
N GLU A 70 47.76 10.08 -8.10
CA GLU A 70 47.66 10.82 -6.83
C GLU A 70 46.21 11.12 -6.47
N MET A 71 45.37 11.52 -7.45
CA MET A 71 43.93 11.71 -7.25
C MET A 71 43.26 10.41 -6.75
N LEU A 72 43.65 9.24 -7.30
CA LEU A 72 43.13 7.96 -6.84
C LEU A 72 43.56 7.66 -5.40
N ASN A 73 44.82 7.96 -5.03
CA ASN A 73 45.32 7.81 -3.69
C ASN A 73 44.49 8.63 -2.68
N LEU A 74 44.31 9.92 -2.96
CA LEU A 74 43.49 10.82 -2.15
C LEU A 74 42.05 10.34 -2.03
N LYS A 75 41.44 9.86 -3.13
CA LYS A 75 40.08 9.34 -3.14
C LYS A 75 39.93 8.10 -2.23
N VAL A 76 40.91 7.19 -2.27
CA VAL A 76 40.89 5.99 -1.41
C VAL A 76 41.04 6.38 0.06
N ALA A 77 41.95 7.32 0.37
CA ALA A 77 42.15 7.82 1.73
C ALA A 77 40.88 8.51 2.28
N ALA A 78 40.20 9.32 1.45
CA ALA A 78 38.93 9.98 1.82
C ALA A 78 37.84 8.97 2.14
N ILE A 79 37.68 7.92 1.32
CA ILE A 79 36.73 6.85 1.55
C ILE A 79 37.03 6.07 2.82
N HIS A 80 38.29 5.77 3.07
CA HIS A 80 38.74 5.08 4.30
C HIS A 80 38.34 5.90 5.55
N LEU A 81 38.64 7.20 5.54
CA LEU A 81 38.25 8.12 6.63
C LEU A 81 36.74 8.22 6.81
N GLU A 82 36.01 8.25 5.72
CA GLU A 82 34.53 8.27 5.76
C GLU A 82 33.94 7.03 6.45
N ILE A 83 34.51 5.84 6.14
CA ILE A 83 34.09 4.57 6.77
C ILE A 83 34.37 4.60 8.28
N LEU A 84 35.52 5.12 8.69
CA LEU A 84 35.87 5.28 10.11
C LEU A 84 34.94 6.27 10.83
N LYS A 85 34.63 7.41 10.22
CA LYS A 85 33.67 8.40 10.76
C LYS A 85 32.28 7.83 10.95
N MET A 86 31.86 6.86 10.12
CA MET A 86 30.58 6.14 10.26
C MET A 86 30.59 5.08 11.37
N GLY A 87 31.69 4.94 12.13
CA GLY A 87 31.86 3.91 13.18
C GLY A 87 31.96 2.48 12.64
N LYS A 88 32.22 2.31 11.34
CA LYS A 88 32.37 0.98 10.72
C LYS A 88 33.85 0.59 10.62
N THR A 89 34.15 -0.70 10.77
CA THR A 89 35.47 -1.23 10.50
C THR A 89 35.74 -1.22 8.99
N PRO A 90 36.81 -0.55 8.49
CA PRO A 90 37.15 -0.59 7.08
C PRO A 90 37.56 -2.02 6.67
N THR A 91 36.98 -2.51 5.57
CA THR A 91 37.36 -3.75 4.90
C THR A 91 37.71 -3.48 3.43
N THR A 92 38.49 -4.35 2.81
CA THR A 92 38.86 -4.23 1.38
C THR A 92 37.64 -4.27 0.47
N GLU A 93 36.63 -5.08 0.81
CA GLU A 93 35.38 -5.21 0.07
C GLU A 93 34.55 -3.92 0.13
N LEU A 94 34.39 -3.35 1.34
CA LEU A 94 33.62 -2.12 1.55
C LEU A 94 34.28 -0.93 0.85
N LEU A 95 35.61 -0.85 0.90
CA LEU A 95 36.38 0.21 0.26
C LEU A 95 36.33 0.07 -1.26
N LYS A 96 36.52 -1.15 -1.80
CA LYS A 96 36.40 -1.44 -3.23
C LYS A 96 35.00 -1.11 -3.73
N ALA A 97 33.94 -1.50 -3.01
CA ALA A 97 32.55 -1.23 -3.34
C ALA A 97 32.28 0.29 -3.45
N LYS A 98 32.73 1.07 -2.46
CA LYS A 98 32.59 2.54 -2.50
C LYS A 98 33.43 3.19 -3.61
N LEU A 99 34.62 2.69 -3.87
CA LEU A 99 35.54 3.23 -4.88
C LEU A 99 35.03 2.99 -6.31
N THR A 100 34.51 1.80 -6.57
CA THR A 100 33.96 1.39 -7.90
C THR A 100 32.51 1.79 -8.09
N GLY A 101 31.86 2.36 -7.08
CA GLY A 101 30.44 2.67 -7.09
C GLY A 101 29.53 1.41 -7.05
N LYS A 102 30.14 0.21 -6.94
CA LYS A 102 29.44 -1.05 -6.71
C LYS A 102 29.30 -1.24 -5.21
N SER A 103 28.28 -0.63 -4.58
CA SER A 103 27.96 -1.00 -3.21
C SER A 103 27.57 -2.48 -3.20
N GLU A 104 28.16 -3.25 -2.27
CA GLU A 104 27.58 -4.54 -1.91
C GLU A 104 26.11 -4.34 -1.62
N ASN A 105 25.24 -5.03 -2.36
CA ASN A 105 23.79 -4.87 -2.32
C ASN A 105 23.28 -3.48 -2.74
N GLN A 106 23.46 -3.10 -4.00
CA GLN A 106 22.61 -2.07 -4.57
C GLN A 106 21.17 -2.59 -4.53
N LYS A 107 20.45 -2.22 -3.44
CA LYS A 107 19.04 -2.56 -3.31
C LYS A 107 18.27 -1.95 -4.48
N THR A 108 17.53 -2.77 -5.17
CA THR A 108 16.67 -2.37 -6.28
C THR A 108 15.22 -2.33 -5.81
N LEU A 109 14.37 -1.58 -6.48
CA LEU A 109 12.99 -1.33 -6.06
C LEU A 109 12.17 -2.62 -6.00
N LEU A 110 12.22 -3.43 -7.06
CA LEU A 110 11.43 -4.66 -7.14
C LEU A 110 11.93 -5.70 -6.14
N SER A 111 13.24 -5.78 -5.90
CA SER A 111 13.79 -6.69 -4.89
C SER A 111 13.28 -6.37 -3.48
N VAL A 112 13.25 -5.08 -3.09
CA VAL A 112 12.72 -4.63 -1.80
C VAL A 112 11.21 -4.87 -1.69
N LEU A 113 10.46 -4.59 -2.76
CA LEU A 113 9.02 -4.83 -2.77
C LEU A 113 8.69 -6.33 -2.71
N LYS A 114 9.48 -7.18 -3.36
CA LYS A 114 9.36 -8.63 -3.28
C LYS A 114 9.59 -9.15 -1.86
N ASP A 115 10.67 -8.71 -1.21
CA ASP A 115 10.96 -9.03 0.19
C ASP A 115 9.83 -8.58 1.12
N HIS A 116 9.30 -7.37 0.91
CA HIS A 116 8.16 -6.87 1.67
C HIS A 116 6.91 -7.74 1.48
N ASN A 117 6.62 -8.17 0.24
CA ASN A 117 5.47 -9.02 -0.06
C ASN A 117 5.62 -10.42 0.58
N LEU A 118 6.82 -11.01 0.57
CA LEU A 118 7.10 -12.29 1.25
C LEU A 118 6.90 -12.18 2.77
N LYS A 119 7.37 -11.09 3.39
CA LYS A 119 7.14 -10.83 4.82
C LYS A 119 5.65 -10.63 5.15
N MET A 120 4.90 -9.95 4.28
CA MET A 120 3.44 -9.84 4.44
C MET A 120 2.75 -11.19 4.31
N GLU A 121 3.20 -12.03 3.40
CA GLU A 121 2.66 -13.37 3.17
C GLU A 121 2.84 -14.28 4.38
N SER A 122 4.02 -14.26 5.01
CA SER A 122 4.30 -15.02 6.24
C SER A 122 3.47 -14.57 7.45
N LEU A 123 2.86 -13.38 7.40
CA LEU A 123 2.03 -12.80 8.45
C LEU A 123 0.53 -12.78 8.08
N LEU A 124 0.12 -13.54 7.07
CA LEU A 124 -1.31 -13.66 6.71
C LEU A 124 -2.09 -14.28 7.89
N GLY A 125 -3.22 -13.65 8.23
CA GLY A 125 -4.00 -14.00 9.42
C GLY A 125 -3.52 -13.31 10.71
N ASN A 126 -2.23 -12.96 10.82
CA ASN A 126 -1.60 -12.29 11.95
C ASN A 126 -1.22 -10.84 11.61
N GLY A 127 -2.22 -9.97 11.36
CA GLY A 127 -2.00 -8.55 11.06
C GLY A 127 -2.18 -8.16 9.60
N PHE A 128 -1.97 -9.07 8.64
CA PHE A 128 -2.22 -8.83 7.22
C PHE A 128 -3.34 -9.71 6.66
N ARG A 129 -4.05 -9.16 5.68
CA ARG A 129 -5.12 -9.85 4.98
C ARG A 129 -4.73 -10.14 3.53
N GLU A 130 -5.22 -11.24 2.99
CA GLU A 130 -5.01 -11.67 1.60
C GLU A 130 -5.24 -10.54 0.59
N ASN A 131 -6.36 -9.82 0.72
CA ASN A 131 -6.69 -8.70 -0.19
C ASN A 131 -5.68 -7.55 -0.13
N THR A 132 -5.00 -7.36 1.00
CA THR A 132 -3.95 -6.34 1.13
C THR A 132 -2.70 -6.80 0.38
N LEU A 133 -2.27 -8.05 0.60
CA LEU A 133 -1.15 -8.66 -0.12
C LEU A 133 -1.39 -8.67 -1.64
N LYS A 134 -2.59 -9.05 -2.08
CA LYS A 134 -2.99 -9.00 -3.49
C LYS A 134 -2.83 -7.60 -4.09
N GLY A 135 -3.17 -6.55 -3.35
CA GLY A 135 -2.94 -5.17 -3.77
C GLY A 135 -1.46 -4.83 -3.95
N TYR A 136 -0.57 -5.32 -3.08
CA TYR A 136 0.88 -5.13 -3.20
C TYR A 136 1.48 -5.96 -4.33
N ARG A 137 1.01 -7.20 -4.56
CA ARG A 137 1.41 -8.02 -5.72
C ARG A 137 1.04 -7.33 -7.05
N THR A 138 -0.15 -6.73 -7.13
CA THR A 138 -0.56 -5.93 -8.30
C THR A 138 0.33 -4.69 -8.47
N THR A 139 0.71 -4.02 -7.36
CA THR A 139 1.65 -2.88 -7.41
C THR A 139 3.02 -3.31 -7.94
N TYR A 140 3.51 -4.48 -7.52
CA TYR A 140 4.75 -5.07 -8.03
C TYR A 140 4.69 -5.27 -9.56
N SER A 141 3.65 -5.92 -10.05
CA SER A 141 3.47 -6.15 -11.49
C SER A 141 3.36 -4.85 -12.30
N HIS A 142 2.68 -3.83 -11.78
CA HIS A 142 2.62 -2.53 -12.44
C HIS A 142 3.98 -1.83 -12.49
N LEU A 143 4.77 -1.89 -11.41
CA LEU A 143 6.12 -1.32 -11.37
C LEU A 143 7.08 -2.06 -12.28
N GLU A 144 7.05 -3.39 -12.29
CA GLU A 144 7.87 -4.23 -13.18
C GLU A 144 7.62 -3.88 -14.64
N ASN A 145 6.35 -3.83 -15.06
CA ASN A 145 5.98 -3.46 -16.42
C ASN A 145 6.39 -2.02 -16.76
N TYR A 146 6.24 -1.07 -15.84
CA TYR A 146 6.65 0.32 -16.05
C TYR A 146 8.16 0.45 -16.22
N ILE A 147 8.94 -0.18 -15.32
CA ILE A 147 10.41 -0.14 -15.36
C ILE A 147 10.93 -0.77 -16.63
N THR A 148 10.40 -1.94 -17.02
CA THR A 148 10.80 -2.62 -18.26
C THR A 148 10.50 -1.78 -19.49
N LYS A 149 9.33 -1.13 -19.53
CA LYS A 149 8.92 -0.34 -20.69
C LYS A 149 9.68 0.98 -20.80
N GLU A 150 9.75 1.75 -19.71
CA GLU A 150 10.27 3.12 -19.73
C GLU A 150 11.81 3.15 -19.68
N TYR A 151 12.41 2.22 -18.94
CA TYR A 151 13.85 2.22 -18.72
C TYR A 151 14.58 1.09 -19.42
N THR A 152 13.87 0.13 -20.03
CA THR A 152 14.45 -1.04 -20.74
C THR A 152 15.39 -1.87 -19.86
N ILE A 153 15.07 -1.96 -18.55
CA ILE A 153 15.82 -2.73 -17.55
C ILE A 153 14.88 -3.63 -16.76
N ALA A 154 15.42 -4.70 -16.17
CA ALA A 154 14.63 -5.64 -15.38
C ALA A 154 14.23 -5.09 -13.99
N ASP A 155 15.06 -4.24 -13.39
CA ASP A 155 14.81 -3.59 -12.09
C ASP A 155 15.61 -2.29 -11.99
N ILE A 156 15.18 -1.36 -11.14
CA ILE A 156 15.78 -0.03 -10.99
C ILE A 156 16.46 0.13 -9.62
N GLU A 157 17.67 0.69 -9.61
CA GLU A 157 18.36 1.04 -8.38
C GLU A 157 17.58 2.09 -7.59
N LEU A 158 17.48 1.92 -6.27
CA LEU A 158 16.75 2.85 -5.40
C LEU A 158 17.21 4.30 -5.52
N ARG A 159 18.50 4.53 -5.81
CA ARG A 159 19.08 5.88 -6.00
C ARG A 159 18.58 6.61 -7.24
N ARG A 160 18.09 5.87 -8.23
CA ARG A 160 17.56 6.42 -9.48
C ARG A 160 16.08 6.79 -9.40
N ILE A 161 15.44 6.51 -8.25
CA ILE A 161 14.03 6.85 -8.03
C ILE A 161 13.96 8.29 -7.55
N ASP A 162 13.59 9.17 -8.44
CA ASP A 162 13.40 10.60 -8.22
C ASP A 162 11.94 11.04 -8.38
N HIS A 163 11.69 12.32 -8.39
CA HIS A 163 10.35 12.88 -8.59
C HIS A 163 9.83 12.58 -10.01
N SER A 164 10.70 12.57 -11.02
CA SER A 164 10.32 12.26 -12.41
C SER A 164 9.82 10.83 -12.54
N PHE A 165 10.50 9.86 -11.89
CA PHE A 165 10.03 8.48 -11.81
C PHE A 165 8.62 8.38 -11.24
N MET A 166 8.32 9.16 -10.20
CA MET A 166 7.00 9.13 -9.55
C MET A 166 5.89 9.67 -10.45
N VAL A 167 6.16 10.78 -11.15
CA VAL A 167 5.21 11.39 -12.10
C VAL A 167 5.00 10.48 -13.31
N GLY A 168 6.06 9.91 -13.85
CA GLY A 168 5.99 8.96 -14.96
C GLY A 168 5.21 7.69 -14.60
N TYR A 169 5.42 7.15 -13.40
CA TYR A 169 4.66 5.99 -12.93
C TYR A 169 3.15 6.31 -12.76
N GLU A 170 2.80 7.49 -12.23
CA GLU A 170 1.39 7.90 -12.16
C GLU A 170 0.76 8.02 -13.56
N HIS A 171 1.47 8.66 -14.49
CA HIS A 171 1.02 8.77 -15.89
C HIS A 171 0.81 7.39 -16.52
N TYR A 172 1.76 6.47 -16.35
CA TYR A 172 1.65 5.10 -16.82
C TYR A 172 0.41 4.37 -16.27
N LEU A 173 0.15 4.51 -14.96
CA LEU A 173 -1.03 3.89 -14.33
C LEU A 173 -2.34 4.42 -14.92
N ARG A 174 -2.41 5.71 -15.23
CA ARG A 174 -3.62 6.36 -15.75
C ARG A 174 -3.79 6.13 -17.25
N ALA A 175 -2.76 6.41 -18.02
CA ALA A 175 -2.83 6.39 -19.48
C ALA A 175 -2.82 4.95 -20.07
N GLU A 176 -1.97 4.07 -19.53
CA GLU A 176 -1.77 2.75 -20.13
C GLU A 176 -2.52 1.63 -19.38
N LYS A 177 -2.60 1.71 -18.05
CA LYS A 177 -3.36 0.72 -17.28
C LYS A 177 -4.82 1.13 -17.06
N ALA A 178 -5.24 2.27 -17.60
CA ALA A 178 -6.59 2.82 -17.47
C ALA A 178 -7.10 2.81 -16.01
N CYS A 179 -6.19 3.01 -15.06
CA CYS A 179 -6.53 3.06 -13.65
C CYS A 179 -7.32 4.34 -13.35
N SER A 180 -8.43 4.21 -12.62
CA SER A 180 -9.08 5.37 -12.04
C SER A 180 -8.15 6.10 -11.08
N ASP A 181 -8.39 7.40 -10.83
CA ASP A 181 -7.59 8.24 -9.92
C ASP A 181 -7.42 7.59 -8.54
N ILE A 182 -8.48 6.96 -8.02
CA ILE A 182 -8.47 6.27 -6.72
C ILE A 182 -7.56 5.03 -6.76
N SER A 183 -7.60 4.27 -7.86
CA SER A 183 -6.76 3.08 -8.03
C SER A 183 -5.30 3.45 -8.20
N ALA A 184 -4.99 4.46 -9.03
CA ALA A 184 -3.64 4.98 -9.20
C ALA A 184 -3.07 5.49 -7.87
N ALA A 185 -3.83 6.30 -7.13
CA ALA A 185 -3.44 6.80 -5.81
C ALA A 185 -3.17 5.67 -4.80
N LYS A 186 -3.91 4.57 -4.87
CA LYS A 186 -3.68 3.37 -4.03
C LYS A 186 -2.31 2.74 -4.34
N TYR A 187 -1.97 2.52 -5.62
CA TYR A 187 -0.69 1.92 -6.00
C TYR A 187 0.49 2.84 -5.66
N ILE A 188 0.32 4.14 -5.85
CA ILE A 188 1.31 5.16 -5.44
C ILE A 188 1.49 5.17 -3.91
N LYS A 189 0.42 5.01 -3.13
CA LYS A 189 0.51 4.88 -1.67
C LYS A 189 1.29 3.64 -1.24
N HIS A 190 1.15 2.52 -1.94
CA HIS A 190 1.95 1.32 -1.71
C HIS A 190 3.44 1.60 -1.98
N LEU A 191 3.76 2.21 -3.12
CA LEU A 191 5.12 2.60 -3.46
C LEU A 191 5.71 3.57 -2.42
N ARG A 192 4.95 4.58 -1.99
CA ARG A 192 5.36 5.51 -0.93
C ARG A 192 5.73 4.80 0.38
N LYS A 193 4.99 3.76 0.76
CA LYS A 193 5.31 2.95 1.95
C LYS A 193 6.67 2.26 1.79
N ILE A 194 6.95 1.69 0.61
CA ILE A 194 8.24 1.05 0.31
C ILE A 194 9.39 2.06 0.33
N ILE A 195 9.21 3.22 -0.28
CA ILE A 195 10.20 4.31 -0.28
C ILE A 195 10.47 4.81 1.15
N ASN A 196 9.44 4.97 1.97
CA ASN A 196 9.63 5.34 3.39
C ASN A 196 10.39 4.26 4.17
N LEU A 197 10.17 2.98 3.86
CA LEU A 197 10.96 1.88 4.42
C LEU A 197 12.44 1.99 3.99
N CYS A 198 12.69 2.29 2.71
CA CYS A 198 14.06 2.48 2.19
C CYS A 198 14.76 3.68 2.85
N LEU A 199 14.04 4.78 3.08
CA LEU A 199 14.55 5.95 3.83
C LEU A 199 14.90 5.58 5.27
N ALA A 200 14.01 4.88 5.98
CA ALA A 200 14.21 4.46 7.36
C ALA A 200 15.43 3.52 7.52
N HIS A 201 15.73 2.70 6.50
CA HIS A 201 16.92 1.86 6.47
C HIS A 201 18.19 2.58 5.96
N GLY A 202 18.11 3.85 5.56
CA GLY A 202 19.24 4.61 5.01
C GLY A 202 19.73 4.12 3.62
N TRP A 203 18.90 3.37 2.89
CA TRP A 203 19.24 2.90 1.53
C TRP A 203 19.14 3.99 0.47
N ILE A 204 18.36 5.02 0.76
CA ILE A 204 18.25 6.27 -0.02
C ILE A 204 18.37 7.47 0.90
N SER A 205 18.95 8.58 0.41
CA SER A 205 19.14 9.81 1.18
C SER A 205 18.07 10.87 0.94
N GLY A 206 17.39 10.81 -0.21
CA GLY A 206 16.34 11.75 -0.61
C GLY A 206 14.96 11.11 -0.68
N ASN A 207 13.91 11.88 -0.37
CA ASN A 207 12.53 11.43 -0.49
C ASN A 207 11.94 11.89 -1.84
N PRO A 208 11.72 11.00 -2.82
CA PRO A 208 11.15 11.37 -4.12
C PRO A 208 9.71 11.86 -4.04
N PHE A 209 9.02 11.57 -2.92
CA PHE A 209 7.65 12.05 -2.66
C PHE A 209 7.58 13.43 -2.00
N LYS A 210 8.70 14.12 -1.72
CA LYS A 210 8.72 15.38 -0.98
C LYS A 210 7.76 16.43 -1.56
N PHE A 211 7.73 16.55 -2.87
CA PHE A 211 6.88 17.51 -3.59
C PHE A 211 5.67 16.86 -4.29
N TYR A 212 5.51 15.55 -4.14
CA TYR A 212 4.43 14.82 -4.81
C TYR A 212 3.12 14.92 -4.03
N LYS A 213 2.09 15.46 -4.67
CA LYS A 213 0.71 15.55 -4.15
C LYS A 213 -0.22 14.73 -5.03
N THR A 214 -1.04 13.88 -4.42
CA THR A 214 -2.10 13.18 -5.15
C THR A 214 -3.35 14.04 -5.23
N ASN A 215 -3.96 14.13 -6.41
CA ASN A 215 -5.19 14.89 -6.65
C ASN A 215 -6.45 14.00 -6.64
N ALA A 216 -6.34 12.74 -6.19
CA ALA A 216 -7.48 11.84 -6.15
C ALA A 216 -8.56 12.36 -5.20
N LYS A 217 -9.67 12.80 -5.76
CA LYS A 217 -10.85 13.20 -4.98
C LYS A 217 -11.58 11.94 -4.51
N PRO A 218 -12.01 11.88 -3.25
CA PRO A 218 -12.84 10.78 -2.78
C PRO A 218 -14.16 10.78 -3.56
N LYS A 219 -14.55 9.60 -4.07
CA LYS A 219 -15.87 9.43 -4.72
C LYS A 219 -16.95 9.59 -3.66
N GLU A 220 -17.99 10.35 -3.98
CA GLU A 220 -19.17 10.43 -3.14
C GLU A 220 -19.82 9.05 -2.97
N LYS A 221 -20.23 8.76 -1.75
CA LYS A 221 -20.81 7.47 -1.41
C LYS A 221 -22.29 7.51 -1.70
N SER A 222 -22.75 6.68 -2.65
CA SER A 222 -24.17 6.50 -2.92
C SER A 222 -24.87 5.79 -1.75
N TYR A 223 -26.10 6.18 -1.49
CA TYR A 223 -27.02 5.52 -0.55
C TYR A 223 -28.44 5.59 -1.12
N LEU A 224 -29.33 4.75 -0.62
CA LEU A 224 -30.75 4.80 -0.98
C LEU A 224 -31.48 5.82 -0.10
N ASN A 225 -32.27 6.69 -0.70
CA ASN A 225 -33.23 7.49 0.05
C ASN A 225 -34.42 6.62 0.52
N LYS A 226 -35.27 7.16 1.37
CA LYS A 226 -36.39 6.40 1.95
C LYS A 226 -37.34 5.82 0.86
N ALA A 227 -37.66 6.59 -0.16
CA ALA A 227 -38.55 6.14 -1.24
C ALA A 227 -37.93 5.02 -2.07
N GLU A 228 -36.63 5.09 -2.37
CA GLU A 228 -35.87 4.03 -3.06
C GLU A 228 -35.81 2.75 -2.23
N LEU A 229 -35.53 2.87 -0.92
CA LEU A 229 -35.50 1.74 0.01
C LEU A 229 -36.86 1.06 0.06
N THR A 230 -37.94 1.83 0.26
CA THR A 230 -39.34 1.32 0.29
C THR A 230 -39.73 0.64 -1.02
N ARG A 231 -39.29 1.15 -2.19
CA ARG A 231 -39.53 0.47 -3.48
C ARG A 231 -38.89 -0.91 -3.54
N ILE A 232 -37.68 -1.08 -3.03
CA ILE A 232 -36.99 -2.38 -2.98
C ILE A 232 -37.70 -3.32 -2.00
N GLU A 233 -38.08 -2.83 -0.82
CA GLU A 233 -38.75 -3.61 0.23
C GLU A 233 -40.07 -4.20 -0.26
N ASN A 234 -40.87 -3.39 -0.97
CA ASN A 234 -42.22 -3.78 -1.39
C ASN A 234 -42.25 -4.44 -2.78
N LYS A 235 -41.12 -4.53 -3.48
CA LYS A 235 -41.07 -5.16 -4.80
C LYS A 235 -41.35 -6.65 -4.69
N LYS A 236 -42.43 -7.09 -5.31
CA LYS A 236 -42.71 -8.54 -5.50
C LYS A 236 -41.73 -9.08 -6.54
N LEU A 237 -41.02 -10.12 -6.17
CA LEU A 237 -40.02 -10.80 -6.99
C LEU A 237 -40.33 -12.27 -7.00
N ASP A 238 -40.80 -12.78 -8.15
CA ASP A 238 -41.22 -14.19 -8.30
C ASP A 238 -40.03 -15.12 -8.43
N ILE A 239 -38.86 -14.59 -8.74
CA ILE A 239 -37.60 -15.34 -8.90
C ILE A 239 -36.95 -15.54 -7.54
N PRO A 240 -36.87 -16.76 -7.01
CA PRO A 240 -36.39 -17.03 -5.64
C PRO A 240 -35.01 -16.43 -5.33
N ARG A 241 -34.05 -16.50 -6.29
CA ARG A 241 -32.70 -15.92 -6.09
C ARG A 241 -32.74 -14.39 -5.89
N LEU A 242 -33.63 -13.68 -6.60
CA LEU A 242 -33.75 -12.22 -6.47
C LEU A 242 -34.43 -11.85 -5.16
N HIS A 243 -35.51 -12.60 -4.80
CA HIS A 243 -36.17 -12.43 -3.51
C HIS A 243 -35.20 -12.58 -2.35
N GLN A 244 -34.41 -13.64 -2.33
CA GLN A 244 -33.39 -13.90 -1.32
C GLN A 244 -32.35 -12.78 -1.24
N VAL A 245 -31.81 -12.31 -2.38
CA VAL A 245 -30.83 -11.25 -2.42
C VAL A 245 -31.40 -9.92 -1.95
N ARG A 246 -32.68 -9.60 -2.33
CA ARG A 246 -33.40 -8.43 -1.84
C ARG A 246 -33.51 -8.45 -0.32
N ASP A 247 -33.95 -9.55 0.27
CA ASP A 247 -34.14 -9.68 1.73
C ASP A 247 -32.85 -9.49 2.48
N ILE A 248 -31.78 -10.14 2.04
CA ILE A 248 -30.47 -9.99 2.67
C ILE A 248 -29.94 -8.54 2.55
N PHE A 249 -30.15 -7.91 1.41
CA PHE A 249 -29.76 -6.52 1.20
C PHE A 249 -30.55 -5.56 2.09
N VAL A 250 -31.89 -5.74 2.16
CA VAL A 250 -32.77 -4.98 3.05
C VAL A 250 -32.40 -5.20 4.50
N PHE A 251 -32.16 -6.44 4.92
CA PHE A 251 -31.66 -6.74 6.26
C PHE A 251 -30.39 -5.93 6.58
N CYS A 252 -29.44 -5.86 5.64
CA CYS A 252 -28.26 -5.05 5.82
C CYS A 252 -28.52 -3.54 5.78
N CYS A 253 -29.58 -3.08 5.11
CA CYS A 253 -30.03 -1.68 5.20
C CYS A 253 -30.56 -1.32 6.58
N TYR A 254 -31.08 -2.28 7.36
CA TYR A 254 -31.59 -2.07 8.71
C TYR A 254 -30.64 -2.46 9.84
N THR A 255 -29.50 -3.09 9.52
CA THR A 255 -28.49 -3.49 10.53
C THR A 255 -27.13 -2.85 10.31
N GLY A 256 -26.85 -2.36 9.10
CA GLY A 256 -25.54 -1.79 8.76
C GLY A 256 -24.42 -2.82 8.67
N LEU A 257 -24.70 -4.12 8.71
CA LEU A 257 -23.70 -5.17 8.57
C LEU A 257 -23.02 -5.09 7.19
N SER A 258 -21.73 -5.32 7.15
CA SER A 258 -21.02 -5.47 5.88
C SER A 258 -21.22 -6.88 5.32
N TYR A 259 -20.97 -7.07 4.03
CA TYR A 259 -21.02 -8.40 3.41
C TYR A 259 -20.22 -9.43 4.22
N ALA A 260 -18.99 -9.09 4.58
CA ALA A 260 -18.11 -9.99 5.32
C ALA A 260 -18.60 -10.34 6.75
N ASP A 261 -19.39 -9.45 7.37
CA ASP A 261 -19.92 -9.67 8.71
C ASP A 261 -21.23 -10.48 8.65
N VAL A 262 -22.13 -10.16 7.69
CA VAL A 262 -23.40 -10.87 7.56
C VAL A 262 -23.22 -12.32 7.06
N THR A 263 -22.18 -12.63 6.27
CA THR A 263 -21.86 -14.01 5.87
C THR A 263 -21.49 -14.93 7.01
N LYS A 264 -21.19 -14.38 8.19
CA LYS A 264 -20.81 -15.12 9.39
C LYS A 264 -21.85 -15.01 10.51
N LEU A 265 -22.98 -14.38 10.23
CA LEU A 265 -24.00 -14.17 11.24
C LEU A 265 -24.63 -15.51 11.63
N SER A 266 -24.43 -15.92 12.89
CA SER A 266 -24.95 -17.13 13.52
C SER A 266 -25.94 -16.77 14.62
N ARG A 267 -26.60 -17.78 15.18
CA ARG A 267 -27.49 -17.60 16.36
C ARG A 267 -26.74 -17.06 17.57
N ASP A 268 -25.47 -17.42 17.75
CA ASP A 268 -24.64 -16.98 18.87
C ASP A 268 -24.36 -15.46 18.84
N ASN A 269 -24.63 -14.82 17.69
CA ASN A 269 -24.49 -13.37 17.57
C ASN A 269 -25.76 -12.60 17.97
N ILE A 270 -26.85 -13.31 18.30
CA ILE A 270 -28.13 -12.71 18.69
C ILE A 270 -28.31 -12.86 20.19
N GLU A 271 -28.44 -11.74 20.89
CA GLU A 271 -28.66 -11.71 22.35
C GLU A 271 -29.89 -10.87 22.67
N VAL A 272 -30.54 -11.18 23.81
CA VAL A 272 -31.59 -10.33 24.36
C VAL A 272 -30.92 -9.21 25.16
N GLY A 273 -31.20 -7.96 24.79
CA GLY A 273 -30.69 -6.78 25.49
C GLY A 273 -31.43 -6.49 26.79
N ILE A 274 -30.95 -5.49 27.52
CA ILE A 274 -31.59 -5.00 28.77
C ILE A 274 -32.98 -4.41 28.52
N ASP A 275 -33.30 -4.08 27.29
CA ASP A 275 -34.58 -3.56 26.80
C ASP A 275 -35.54 -4.68 26.36
N ASN A 276 -35.21 -5.93 26.64
CA ASN A 276 -35.93 -7.14 26.18
C ASN A 276 -36.09 -7.25 24.65
N LYS A 277 -35.25 -6.55 23.87
CA LYS A 277 -35.20 -6.64 22.43
C LYS A 277 -34.00 -7.44 21.96
N PHE A 278 -34.09 -7.97 20.77
CA PHE A 278 -32.94 -8.69 20.17
C PHE A 278 -31.88 -7.71 19.68
N TRP A 279 -30.64 -8.06 19.94
CA TRP A 279 -29.45 -7.32 19.52
C TRP A 279 -28.49 -8.22 18.80
N ILE A 280 -27.87 -7.69 17.73
CA ILE A 280 -26.73 -8.33 17.08
C ILE A 280 -25.45 -7.86 17.76
N LYS A 281 -24.66 -8.79 18.29
CA LYS A 281 -23.31 -8.53 18.80
C LYS A 281 -22.30 -9.33 18.00
N ILE A 282 -21.54 -8.63 17.16
CA ILE A 282 -20.58 -9.26 16.27
C ILE A 282 -19.26 -8.49 16.23
N ARG A 283 -18.13 -9.20 16.26
CA ARG A 283 -16.83 -8.60 16.01
C ARG A 283 -16.60 -8.47 14.51
N ARG A 284 -16.36 -7.25 14.08
CA ARG A 284 -16.15 -6.95 12.66
C ARG A 284 -14.94 -7.67 12.10
N GLN A 285 -15.11 -8.32 10.97
CA GLN A 285 -13.99 -9.02 10.30
C GLN A 285 -12.85 -8.07 9.92
N LYS A 286 -13.14 -6.82 9.55
CA LYS A 286 -12.11 -5.87 9.07
C LYS A 286 -11.28 -5.24 10.18
N THR A 287 -11.88 -4.93 11.33
CA THR A 287 -11.28 -4.10 12.38
C THR A 287 -11.20 -4.78 13.74
N ASN A 288 -11.80 -5.96 13.88
CA ASN A 288 -11.97 -6.69 15.13
C ASN A 288 -12.72 -5.91 16.24
N THR A 289 -13.34 -4.77 15.89
CA THR A 289 -14.17 -3.99 16.80
C THR A 289 -15.52 -4.66 17.03
N LEU A 290 -16.02 -4.61 18.25
CA LEU A 290 -17.37 -5.05 18.58
C LEU A 290 -18.39 -4.08 17.96
N SER A 291 -19.38 -4.63 17.26
CA SER A 291 -20.55 -3.94 16.72
C SER A 291 -21.75 -4.44 17.49
N SER A 292 -22.51 -3.53 18.11
CA SER A 292 -23.73 -3.84 18.88
C SER A 292 -24.89 -3.09 18.24
N ILE A 293 -25.84 -3.83 17.67
CA ILE A 293 -26.90 -3.27 16.83
C ILE A 293 -28.24 -3.80 17.31
N PRO A 294 -29.18 -2.94 17.77
CA PRO A 294 -30.55 -3.36 18.06
C PRO A 294 -31.24 -3.80 16.75
N ILE A 295 -31.93 -4.91 16.80
CA ILE A 295 -32.65 -5.45 15.63
C ILE A 295 -33.97 -4.71 15.48
N LEU A 296 -34.08 -3.94 14.40
CA LEU A 296 -35.30 -3.24 14.05
C LEU A 296 -36.35 -4.24 13.53
N PRO A 297 -37.68 -3.93 13.64
CA PRO A 297 -38.77 -4.87 13.27
C PRO A 297 -38.62 -5.46 11.89
N LYS A 298 -38.24 -4.65 10.88
CA LYS A 298 -38.08 -5.14 9.50
C LYS A 298 -36.92 -6.13 9.35
N ALA A 299 -35.83 -5.92 10.10
CA ALA A 299 -34.70 -6.88 10.12
C ALA A 299 -35.11 -8.16 10.84
N LEU A 300 -35.89 -8.07 11.90
CA LEU A 300 -36.39 -9.24 12.63
C LEU A 300 -37.35 -10.07 11.75
N GLU A 301 -38.30 -9.45 11.05
CA GLU A 301 -39.19 -10.11 10.08
C GLU A 301 -38.39 -10.96 9.08
N ILE A 302 -37.31 -10.41 8.53
CA ILE A 302 -36.48 -11.12 7.59
C ILE A 302 -35.79 -12.30 8.26
N LEU A 303 -35.23 -12.14 9.46
CA LEU A 303 -34.59 -13.26 10.17
C LEU A 303 -35.57 -14.39 10.46
N GLU A 304 -36.78 -14.07 10.87
CA GLU A 304 -37.83 -15.06 11.13
C GLU A 304 -38.23 -15.80 9.86
N SER A 305 -38.31 -15.14 8.69
CA SER A 305 -38.64 -15.79 7.42
C SER A 305 -37.61 -16.85 6.97
N TYR A 306 -36.36 -16.73 7.44
CA TYR A 306 -35.27 -17.70 7.16
C TYR A 306 -34.94 -18.63 8.33
N ARG A 307 -35.73 -18.58 9.44
CA ARG A 307 -35.48 -19.36 10.66
C ARG A 307 -35.37 -20.85 10.41
N ASP A 308 -36.28 -21.38 9.61
CA ASP A 308 -36.39 -22.80 9.33
C ASP A 308 -35.91 -23.16 7.92
N TYR A 309 -35.14 -22.28 7.30
CA TYR A 309 -34.59 -22.51 5.96
C TYR A 309 -33.46 -23.57 6.01
N PRO A 310 -33.68 -24.78 5.42
CA PRO A 310 -32.76 -25.92 5.62
C PRO A 310 -31.30 -25.64 5.26
N PRO A 311 -30.97 -24.91 4.17
CA PRO A 311 -29.58 -24.59 3.86
C PRO A 311 -28.88 -23.73 4.93
N CYS A 312 -29.61 -22.90 5.67
CA CYS A 312 -29.05 -22.11 6.76
C CYS A 312 -28.84 -22.95 8.01
N GLN A 313 -29.77 -23.83 8.34
CA GLN A 313 -29.68 -24.70 9.49
C GLN A 313 -28.50 -25.67 9.39
N SER A 314 -28.23 -26.23 8.20
CA SER A 314 -27.15 -27.20 7.99
C SER A 314 -25.76 -26.62 8.22
N ILE A 315 -25.58 -25.30 8.05
CA ILE A 315 -24.29 -24.60 8.20
C ILE A 315 -24.25 -23.66 9.40
N GLY A 316 -25.33 -23.60 10.21
CA GLY A 316 -25.43 -22.77 11.41
C GLY A 316 -25.49 -21.26 11.18
N LEU A 317 -25.87 -20.82 9.96
CA LEU A 317 -25.97 -19.41 9.61
C LEU A 317 -27.42 -18.91 9.65
N MET A 318 -27.60 -17.62 9.86
CA MET A 318 -28.93 -17.00 9.95
C MET A 318 -29.55 -16.70 8.59
N LEU A 319 -28.75 -16.48 7.54
CA LEU A 319 -29.20 -16.06 6.22
C LEU A 319 -28.45 -16.81 5.10
N PRO A 320 -29.11 -17.15 3.99
CA PRO A 320 -28.53 -17.92 2.87
C PRO A 320 -27.77 -17.00 1.90
N ILE A 321 -26.54 -16.61 2.23
CA ILE A 321 -25.79 -15.59 1.50
C ILE A 321 -24.99 -16.19 0.35
N LEU A 322 -25.17 -15.64 -0.84
CA LEU A 322 -24.38 -15.96 -2.04
C LEU A 322 -23.02 -15.26 -2.00
N SER A 323 -22.10 -15.62 -2.92
CA SER A 323 -20.85 -14.90 -3.07
C SER A 323 -21.08 -13.41 -3.35
N ASN A 324 -20.17 -12.54 -2.88
CA ASN A 324 -20.29 -11.08 -3.04
C ASN A 324 -20.47 -10.66 -4.51
N GLN A 325 -19.83 -11.37 -5.44
CA GLN A 325 -19.96 -11.13 -6.86
C GLN A 325 -21.41 -11.42 -7.35
N LYS A 326 -21.99 -12.56 -6.95
CA LYS A 326 -23.38 -12.91 -7.29
C LYS A 326 -24.38 -11.95 -6.64
N MET A 327 -24.16 -11.59 -5.34
CA MET A 327 -24.99 -10.59 -4.66
C MET A 327 -25.03 -9.26 -5.44
N ASN A 328 -23.86 -8.74 -5.82
CA ASN A 328 -23.77 -7.48 -6.58
C ASN A 328 -24.39 -7.59 -7.99
N SER A 329 -24.25 -8.73 -8.65
CA SER A 329 -24.86 -8.95 -9.97
C SER A 329 -26.41 -8.90 -9.89
N TYR A 330 -26.98 -9.62 -8.92
CA TYR A 330 -28.45 -9.65 -8.74
C TYR A 330 -29.01 -8.32 -8.18
N LEU A 331 -28.22 -7.58 -7.40
CA LEU A 331 -28.60 -6.24 -6.96
C LEU A 331 -28.75 -5.25 -8.12
N LYS A 332 -27.99 -5.39 -9.20
CA LYS A 332 -28.17 -4.59 -10.42
C LYS A 332 -29.53 -4.92 -11.08
N GLU A 333 -29.83 -6.20 -11.21
CA GLU A 333 -31.13 -6.65 -11.76
C GLU A 333 -32.30 -6.14 -10.90
N ILE A 334 -32.18 -6.18 -9.57
CA ILE A 334 -33.20 -5.64 -8.64
C ILE A 334 -33.29 -4.11 -8.79
N ALA A 335 -32.19 -3.39 -8.96
CA ALA A 335 -32.21 -1.95 -9.18
C ALA A 335 -33.02 -1.59 -10.43
N ASP A 336 -32.76 -2.28 -11.54
CA ASP A 336 -33.47 -2.08 -12.81
C ASP A 336 -35.00 -2.35 -12.65
N LEU A 337 -35.36 -3.47 -12.00
CA LEU A 337 -36.77 -3.83 -11.72
C LEU A 337 -37.48 -2.83 -10.78
N CYS A 338 -36.71 -2.11 -9.95
CA CYS A 338 -37.23 -1.08 -9.04
C CYS A 338 -37.15 0.34 -9.61
N GLY A 339 -36.66 0.53 -10.83
CA GLY A 339 -36.43 1.85 -11.42
C GLY A 339 -35.46 2.72 -10.64
N ILE A 340 -34.36 2.12 -10.15
CA ILE A 340 -33.31 2.81 -9.42
C ILE A 340 -32.08 2.99 -10.32
N THR A 341 -31.76 4.23 -10.63
CA THR A 341 -30.65 4.59 -11.54
C THR A 341 -29.27 4.51 -10.90
N LYS A 342 -29.20 4.39 -9.57
CA LYS A 342 -27.95 4.25 -8.84
C LYS A 342 -27.37 2.84 -9.04
N GLU A 343 -26.06 2.73 -9.26
CA GLU A 343 -25.37 1.44 -9.31
C GLU A 343 -25.45 0.76 -7.92
N LEU A 344 -26.39 -0.17 -7.73
CA LEU A 344 -26.51 -0.88 -6.47
C LEU A 344 -25.35 -1.86 -6.28
N THR A 345 -24.67 -1.72 -5.15
CA THR A 345 -23.70 -2.68 -4.63
C THR A 345 -24.07 -3.04 -3.20
N PHE A 346 -23.64 -4.21 -2.73
CA PHE A 346 -23.97 -4.65 -1.37
C PHE A 346 -23.52 -3.64 -0.29
N HIS A 347 -22.44 -2.89 -0.55
CA HIS A 347 -21.94 -1.88 0.38
C HIS A 347 -22.88 -0.66 0.55
N ILE A 348 -23.76 -0.40 -0.41
CA ILE A 348 -24.77 0.65 -0.33
C ILE A 348 -25.77 0.39 0.81
N ALA A 349 -26.07 -0.88 1.13
CA ALA A 349 -26.91 -1.20 2.29
C ALA A 349 -26.38 -0.55 3.58
N ARG A 350 -25.07 -0.68 3.82
CA ARG A 350 -24.44 -0.07 5.00
C ARG A 350 -24.43 1.46 4.95
N HIS A 351 -24.28 2.06 3.77
CA HIS A 351 -24.41 3.51 3.60
C HIS A 351 -25.85 3.97 3.86
N THR A 352 -26.84 3.21 3.38
CA THR A 352 -28.28 3.45 3.61
C THR A 352 -28.63 3.35 5.08
N PHE A 353 -28.11 2.34 5.81
CA PHE A 353 -28.25 2.27 7.27
C PHE A 353 -27.75 3.52 7.94
N ALA A 354 -26.49 3.91 7.64
CA ALA A 354 -25.87 5.06 8.27
C ALA A 354 -26.60 6.38 7.98
N THR A 355 -27.07 6.58 6.76
CA THR A 355 -27.74 7.83 6.33
C THR A 355 -29.24 7.78 6.57
N THR A 356 -29.95 6.98 5.77
CA THR A 356 -31.42 7.00 5.66
C THR A 356 -32.11 6.40 6.87
N VAL A 357 -31.54 5.29 7.41
CA VAL A 357 -32.20 4.59 8.54
C VAL A 357 -31.82 5.20 9.89
N THR A 358 -30.62 5.73 10.06
CA THR A 358 -30.18 6.23 11.38
C THR A 358 -30.02 7.75 11.43
N LEU A 359 -29.03 8.33 10.75
CA LEU A 359 -28.74 9.76 10.88
C LEU A 359 -29.92 10.66 10.46
N SER A 360 -30.65 10.32 9.39
CA SER A 360 -31.84 11.07 8.96
C SER A 360 -33.00 11.00 9.95
N ASN A 361 -32.99 10.03 10.86
CA ASN A 361 -33.99 9.86 11.93
C ASN A 361 -33.45 10.31 13.30
N GLY A 362 -32.45 11.16 13.35
CA GLY A 362 -31.99 11.80 14.57
C GLY A 362 -31.05 10.95 15.45
N VAL A 363 -30.63 9.75 15.02
CA VAL A 363 -29.66 8.94 15.78
C VAL A 363 -28.32 9.67 15.82
N PRO A 364 -27.71 9.88 17.01
CA PRO A 364 -26.42 10.55 17.14
C PRO A 364 -25.31 9.84 16.37
N ILE A 365 -24.40 10.60 15.79
CA ILE A 365 -23.31 10.07 14.94
C ILE A 365 -22.38 9.13 15.71
N GLU A 366 -22.18 9.37 17.01
CA GLU A 366 -21.40 8.53 17.90
C GLU A 366 -22.03 7.16 18.07
N THR A 367 -23.36 7.12 18.21
CA THR A 367 -24.14 5.88 18.30
C THR A 367 -24.06 5.11 16.99
N VAL A 368 -24.25 5.79 15.85
CA VAL A 368 -24.09 5.19 14.51
C VAL A 368 -22.68 4.65 14.31
N SER A 369 -21.65 5.38 14.76
CA SER A 369 -20.25 4.95 14.68
C SER A 369 -20.00 3.66 15.46
N LYS A 370 -20.56 3.53 16.68
CA LYS A 370 -20.51 2.32 17.50
C LYS A 370 -21.23 1.15 16.85
N MET A 371 -22.46 1.35 16.39
CA MET A 371 -23.23 0.31 15.69
C MET A 371 -22.50 -0.18 14.43
N LEU A 372 -21.87 0.72 13.70
CA LEU A 372 -21.05 0.39 12.53
C LEU A 372 -19.68 -0.21 12.92
N GLY A 373 -19.25 -0.19 14.16
CA GLY A 373 -17.95 -0.66 14.61
C GLY A 373 -16.78 0.08 13.92
N HIS A 374 -16.88 1.41 13.80
CA HIS A 374 -15.79 2.24 13.32
C HIS A 374 -14.82 2.55 14.44
N LEU A 375 -13.51 2.43 14.18
CA LEU A 375 -12.45 2.80 15.12
C LEU A 375 -12.30 4.32 15.26
N ASP A 376 -12.59 5.05 14.18
CA ASP A 376 -12.48 6.51 14.10
C ASP A 376 -13.82 7.08 13.60
N ILE A 377 -14.37 7.99 14.36
CA ILE A 377 -15.63 8.68 14.08
C ILE A 377 -15.59 9.45 12.73
N ARG A 378 -14.39 9.88 12.31
CA ARG A 378 -14.19 10.53 11.00
C ARG A 378 -14.71 9.68 9.85
N THR A 379 -14.67 8.34 9.98
CA THR A 379 -15.24 7.42 8.99
C THR A 379 -16.76 7.57 8.89
N THR A 380 -17.43 7.89 10.00
CA THR A 380 -18.89 8.11 10.06
C THR A 380 -19.26 9.54 9.64
N GLN A 381 -18.40 10.52 9.88
CA GLN A 381 -18.63 11.93 9.51
C GLN A 381 -18.84 12.13 8.00
N HIS A 382 -18.29 11.22 7.15
CA HIS A 382 -18.56 11.24 5.71
C HIS A 382 -20.03 11.04 5.38
N TYR A 383 -20.81 10.36 6.23
CA TYR A 383 -22.27 10.20 6.03
C TYR A 383 -23.04 11.43 6.47
N ALA A 384 -22.60 12.10 7.54
CA ALA A 384 -23.24 13.31 8.04
C ALA A 384 -23.18 14.47 7.04
N LYS A 385 -22.10 14.59 6.27
CA LYS A 385 -21.96 15.61 5.21
C LYS A 385 -22.97 15.51 4.07
N LEU A 386 -23.68 14.39 3.96
CA LEU A 386 -24.68 14.13 2.90
C LEU A 386 -26.10 14.55 3.30
N LEU A 387 -26.28 15.12 4.49
CA LEU A 387 -27.61 15.39 5.08
C LEU A 387 -27.86 16.89 5.28
N ASP A 388 -28.12 17.63 4.20
CA ASP A 388 -28.53 19.04 4.29
C ASP A 388 -29.86 19.22 5.08
N ASN A 389 -30.74 18.24 5.05
CA ASN A 389 -32.00 18.23 5.82
C ASN A 389 -31.82 18.19 7.34
N ARG A 390 -30.66 17.76 7.86
CA ARG A 390 -30.46 17.65 9.30
C ARG A 390 -30.42 19.03 9.97
N ILE A 391 -29.74 19.98 9.37
CA ILE A 391 -29.68 21.36 9.90
C ILE A 391 -31.11 21.92 10.04
N ARG A 392 -31.96 21.70 9.03
CA ARG A 392 -33.36 22.12 9.07
C ARG A 392 -34.09 21.45 10.23
N MET A 393 -34.02 20.12 10.35
CA MET A 393 -34.72 19.38 11.41
C MET A 393 -34.21 19.75 12.82
N ASP A 394 -32.90 19.92 12.98
CA ASP A 394 -32.31 20.30 14.25
C ASP A 394 -32.75 21.72 14.64
N MET A 395 -32.87 22.65 13.67
CA MET A 395 -33.38 24.00 13.90
C MET A 395 -34.87 24.06 14.14
N GLU A 396 -35.67 23.26 13.43
CA GLU A 396 -37.12 23.11 13.68
C GLU A 396 -37.39 22.55 15.11
N ASN A 397 -36.63 21.54 15.53
CA ASN A 397 -36.69 21.01 16.87
C ASN A 397 -36.24 22.01 17.96
N LEU A 398 -35.24 22.84 17.66
CA LEU A 398 -34.80 23.91 18.54
C LEU A 398 -35.86 24.99 18.65
N GLU A 399 -36.49 25.37 17.55
CA GLU A 399 -37.59 26.35 17.50
C GLU A 399 -38.77 25.90 18.38
N ILE A 400 -39.18 24.62 18.22
CA ILE A 400 -40.23 24.03 19.06
C ILE A 400 -39.85 24.05 20.55
N LYS A 401 -38.61 23.76 20.90
CA LYS A 401 -38.12 23.77 22.30
C LYS A 401 -38.04 25.17 22.89
N LEU A 402 -37.73 26.17 22.11
CA LEU A 402 -37.55 27.55 22.58
C LEU A 402 -38.88 28.31 22.59
N TYR A 403 -39.77 28.06 21.65
CA TYR A 403 -40.96 28.89 21.44
C TYR A 403 -42.28 28.13 21.56
N GLY A 404 -42.26 26.79 21.75
CA GLY A 404 -43.44 25.95 21.74
C GLY A 404 -43.96 25.64 20.34
N SER A 405 -44.78 24.57 20.23
CA SER A 405 -45.48 24.31 18.97
C SER A 405 -46.54 25.39 18.77
N LYS A 406 -46.50 26.09 17.64
CA LYS A 406 -47.60 26.96 17.20
C LYS A 406 -48.79 26.11 16.86
#